data_118ef326658c6a4c9c72322174f5575a
#
_entry.id   118ef326658c6a4c9c72322174f5575a
#
_cell.length_a   1.000
_cell.length_b   1.000
_cell.length_c   1.000
_cell.angle_alpha   90.00
_cell.angle_beta   90.00
_cell.angle_gamma   90.00
#
_symmetry.space_group_name_H-M   'P 1'
#
loop_
_entity.id
_entity.type
_entity.pdbx_description
1 polymer ?
#
loop_
_entity_poly.entity_id
_entity_poly.type
_entity_poly.pdbx_seq_one_letter_code
_entity_poly.pdbx_strand_id
1 'polypeptide(L)'
;EWNTMVEETVATGKKASVIKSLQMDEDCYLPYFIKDVKEAEFDGEVLYEFSIAIKDNNGVNINSYGGAMYIEKGFTIDFPDWFVICKNDSIDGYYIGNEGNNKNLLCFDKDVKISADKPVVFSVFVSKLEVPAGVVVDGGKDSEGRSRKKIQIDVNDEKNMVLLSGDVYVKTSDFKKVPASVEMNMALSVKTLDMKSALVSIDVEESFPDQSFTLPEVPEVLAREGVVIDLYDPCVLFNVNNQSPLDIYVSAHLHAYRNSTELMDIEFAENGQSAPLFIPDGFNGQIGYSRRGEGNMIALPEIGQLFRTVPDKFMITDLKVKTGGEYISVVPGQSVGCSLDYAFRTPLSFGQEFAVDLEYEFKELNLDLKEVGF
;
A
#
# COMPACT_ATOMS: atom_id res chain seq x y z
N GLU A 1 -16.32 -14.35 -0.55
CA GLU A 1 -17.28 -14.72 -1.61
C GLU A 1 -18.60 -13.99 -1.36
N TRP A 2 -18.92 -13.01 -2.18
CA TRP A 2 -20.19 -12.30 -2.07
C TRP A 2 -21.24 -13.10 -2.84
N ASN A 3 -22.03 -13.89 -2.11
CA ASN A 3 -23.21 -14.54 -2.64
C ASN A 3 -24.42 -14.03 -1.88
N THR A 4 -25.17 -13.13 -2.50
CA THR A 4 -26.38 -12.58 -1.90
C THR A 4 -27.56 -12.91 -2.77
N MET A 5 -28.64 -13.42 -2.18
CA MET A 5 -29.87 -13.77 -2.85
C MET A 5 -31.05 -13.00 -2.23
N VAL A 6 -31.91 -12.48 -3.08
CA VAL A 6 -33.15 -11.78 -2.71
C VAL A 6 -34.31 -12.41 -3.43
N GLU A 7 -35.43 -12.55 -2.74
CA GLU A 7 -36.65 -13.15 -3.27
C GLU A 7 -37.77 -12.12 -3.34
N GLU A 8 -38.58 -12.22 -4.39
CA GLU A 8 -39.81 -11.45 -4.55
C GLU A 8 -40.93 -12.33 -5.12
N THR A 9 -42.15 -12.22 -4.55
CA THR A 9 -43.29 -13.01 -4.96
C THR A 9 -44.35 -12.15 -5.66
N VAL A 10 -44.67 -12.51 -6.89
CA VAL A 10 -45.64 -11.78 -7.71
C VAL A 10 -46.88 -12.65 -8.02
N ALA A 11 -48.06 -12.16 -7.68
CA ALA A 11 -49.30 -12.82 -8.01
C ALA A 11 -49.51 -12.90 -9.53
N THR A 12 -49.99 -14.04 -10.02
CA THR A 12 -50.19 -14.25 -11.47
C THR A 12 -51.23 -13.27 -12.04
N GLY A 13 -50.89 -12.66 -13.16
CA GLY A 13 -51.71 -11.66 -13.79
C GLY A 13 -51.62 -10.27 -13.12
N LYS A 14 -50.68 -10.08 -12.22
CA LYS A 14 -50.39 -8.84 -11.52
C LYS A 14 -49.02 -8.28 -11.85
N LYS A 15 -48.83 -7.04 -11.49
CA LYS A 15 -47.58 -6.31 -11.49
C LYS A 15 -47.20 -6.01 -10.02
N ALA A 16 -45.95 -6.08 -9.71
CA ALA A 16 -45.39 -5.72 -8.41
C ALA A 16 -44.20 -4.77 -8.59
N SER A 17 -44.08 -3.81 -7.69
CA SER A 17 -42.91 -2.96 -7.62
C SER A 17 -41.90 -3.59 -6.67
N VAL A 18 -40.71 -3.80 -7.19
CA VAL A 18 -39.56 -4.33 -6.44
C VAL A 18 -38.71 -3.16 -5.96
N ILE A 19 -38.43 -3.11 -4.67
CA ILE A 19 -37.42 -2.24 -4.07
C ILE A 19 -36.66 -3.14 -3.09
N LYS A 20 -35.46 -3.51 -3.46
CA LYS A 20 -34.57 -4.40 -2.67
C LYS A 20 -33.17 -3.83 -2.61
N SER A 21 -32.52 -4.06 -1.50
CA SER A 21 -31.11 -3.73 -1.30
C SER A 21 -30.30 -4.99 -1.04
N LEU A 22 -29.14 -5.06 -1.65
CA LEU A 22 -28.14 -6.10 -1.42
C LEU A 22 -27.02 -5.50 -0.60
N GLN A 23 -26.80 -6.00 0.60
CA GLN A 23 -25.74 -5.54 1.49
C GLN A 23 -24.44 -6.29 1.17
N MET A 24 -23.33 -5.55 1.21
CA MET A 24 -21.99 -6.12 1.09
C MET A 24 -21.33 -5.99 2.46
N ASP A 25 -21.39 -7.05 3.25
CA ASP A 25 -20.88 -7.08 4.62
C ASP A 25 -19.60 -7.91 4.70
N GLU A 26 -18.46 -7.29 4.43
CA GLU A 26 -17.15 -7.88 4.72
C GLU A 26 -16.14 -6.81 5.10
N ASP A 27 -15.49 -6.96 6.27
CA ASP A 27 -14.33 -6.19 6.66
C ASP A 27 -13.14 -6.55 5.74
N CYS A 28 -12.65 -5.59 4.97
CA CYS A 28 -11.44 -5.74 4.16
C CYS A 28 -10.24 -5.25 4.95
N TYR A 29 -9.45 -6.17 5.51
CA TYR A 29 -8.25 -5.83 6.26
C TYR A 29 -7.09 -5.51 5.32
N LEU A 30 -6.43 -4.38 5.60
CA LEU A 30 -5.26 -3.93 4.85
C LEU A 30 -3.97 -4.48 5.47
N PRO A 31 -2.92 -4.70 4.71
CA PRO A 31 -1.58 -4.94 5.23
C PRO A 31 -1.16 -3.84 6.22
N TYR A 32 -0.38 -4.18 7.26
CA TYR A 32 -0.02 -3.26 8.35
C TYR A 32 0.68 -1.96 7.88
N PHE A 33 1.36 -2.02 6.75
CA PHE A 33 2.08 -0.90 6.16
C PHE A 33 1.21 0.04 5.32
N ILE A 34 -0.03 -0.35 4.98
CA ILE A 34 -0.98 0.52 4.28
C ILE A 34 -1.80 1.29 5.33
N LYS A 35 -1.72 2.61 5.28
CA LYS A 35 -2.45 3.49 6.19
C LYS A 35 -3.75 4.01 5.62
N ASP A 36 -3.80 4.16 4.30
CA ASP A 36 -5.00 4.62 3.61
C ASP A 36 -5.04 4.12 2.16
N VAL A 37 -6.22 4.05 1.59
CA VAL A 37 -6.47 3.68 0.19
C VAL A 37 -7.44 4.69 -0.39
N LYS A 38 -7.11 5.29 -1.53
CA LYS A 38 -8.00 6.19 -2.26
C LYS A 38 -8.79 5.50 -3.35
N GLU A 39 -8.12 4.64 -4.08
CA GLU A 39 -8.73 3.95 -5.21
C GLU A 39 -8.00 2.65 -5.51
N ALA A 40 -8.69 1.74 -6.17
CA ALA A 40 -8.10 0.51 -6.69
C ALA A 40 -8.73 0.18 -8.05
N GLU A 41 -7.88 -0.14 -9.03
CA GLU A 41 -8.29 -0.58 -10.37
C GLU A 41 -8.34 -2.09 -10.44
N PHE A 42 -9.36 -2.59 -11.13
CA PHE A 42 -9.62 -4.03 -11.23
C PHE A 42 -9.97 -4.46 -12.66
N ASP A 43 -9.78 -5.75 -12.93
CA ASP A 43 -10.59 -6.52 -13.86
C ASP A 43 -11.61 -7.30 -13.03
N GLY A 44 -12.73 -6.65 -12.73
CA GLY A 44 -13.79 -7.22 -11.91
C GLY A 44 -14.97 -7.68 -12.76
N GLU A 45 -15.47 -8.89 -12.51
CA GLU A 45 -16.69 -9.41 -13.11
C GLU A 45 -17.65 -9.86 -12.01
N VAL A 46 -18.80 -9.20 -11.95
CA VAL A 46 -19.90 -9.51 -11.06
C VAL A 46 -21.04 -10.12 -11.88
N LEU A 47 -21.46 -11.31 -11.49
CA LEU A 47 -22.51 -12.06 -12.16
C LEU A 47 -23.85 -11.81 -11.47
N TYR A 48 -24.84 -11.42 -12.26
CA TYR A 48 -26.23 -11.32 -11.86
C TYR A 48 -27.02 -12.46 -12.48
N GLU A 49 -27.83 -13.11 -11.67
CA GLU A 49 -28.75 -14.16 -12.10
C GLU A 49 -30.16 -13.80 -11.63
N PHE A 50 -31.10 -13.74 -12.57
CA PHE A 50 -32.51 -13.66 -12.31
C PHE A 50 -33.14 -15.00 -12.72
N SER A 51 -33.71 -15.71 -11.76
CA SER A 51 -34.42 -16.97 -11.98
C SER A 51 -35.80 -16.91 -11.36
N ILE A 52 -36.70 -17.80 -11.78
CA ILE A 52 -38.04 -17.90 -11.22
C ILE A 52 -38.31 -19.32 -10.73
N ALA A 53 -39.06 -19.41 -9.62
CA ALA A 53 -39.65 -20.63 -9.13
C ALA A 53 -41.16 -20.50 -9.18
N ILE A 54 -41.80 -21.47 -9.78
CA ILE A 54 -43.26 -21.54 -9.89
C ILE A 54 -43.75 -22.63 -8.96
N LYS A 55 -44.56 -22.26 -7.97
CA LYS A 55 -45.12 -23.19 -6.99
C LYS A 55 -46.63 -23.25 -7.12
N ASP A 56 -47.22 -24.42 -6.94
CA ASP A 56 -48.66 -24.55 -6.81
C ASP A 56 -49.15 -24.08 -5.43
N ASN A 57 -50.47 -24.14 -5.20
CA ASN A 57 -51.07 -23.73 -3.93
C ASN A 57 -50.63 -24.56 -2.72
N ASN A 58 -49.98 -25.71 -2.95
CA ASN A 58 -49.43 -26.59 -1.92
C ASN A 58 -47.92 -26.42 -1.77
N GLY A 59 -47.30 -25.42 -2.48
CA GLY A 59 -45.85 -25.18 -2.45
C GLY A 59 -45.02 -26.15 -3.30
N VAL A 60 -45.65 -26.98 -4.11
CA VAL A 60 -44.95 -27.92 -5.00
C VAL A 60 -44.45 -27.20 -6.23
N ASN A 61 -43.17 -27.41 -6.56
CA ASN A 61 -42.56 -26.84 -7.75
C ASN A 61 -43.20 -27.38 -9.02
N ILE A 62 -43.72 -26.51 -9.85
CA ILE A 62 -44.38 -26.83 -11.12
C ILE A 62 -43.68 -26.16 -12.34
N ASN A 63 -42.41 -25.87 -12.27
CA ASN A 63 -41.61 -25.25 -13.36
C ASN A 63 -41.76 -26.02 -14.69
N SER A 64 -41.94 -27.37 -14.63
CA SER A 64 -42.11 -28.22 -15.81
C SER A 64 -43.34 -27.85 -16.67
N TYR A 65 -44.31 -27.17 -16.11
CA TYR A 65 -45.50 -26.71 -16.85
C TYR A 65 -45.26 -25.42 -17.66
N GLY A 66 -44.04 -24.88 -17.57
CA GLY A 66 -43.66 -23.62 -18.21
C GLY A 66 -44.24 -22.42 -17.48
N GLY A 67 -43.80 -21.25 -17.91
CA GLY A 67 -44.22 -19.97 -17.36
C GLY A 67 -43.12 -18.96 -17.48
N ALA A 68 -43.49 -17.70 -17.30
CA ALA A 68 -42.53 -16.62 -17.34
C ALA A 68 -42.94 -15.47 -16.42
N MET A 69 -41.95 -14.74 -15.95
CA MET A 69 -42.03 -13.41 -15.35
C MET A 69 -41.26 -12.43 -16.23
N TYR A 70 -41.66 -11.18 -16.20
CA TYR A 70 -41.02 -10.12 -16.94
C TYR A 70 -40.50 -9.07 -15.99
N ILE A 71 -39.26 -8.67 -16.18
CA ILE A 71 -38.71 -7.43 -15.64
C ILE A 71 -39.11 -6.35 -16.62
N GLU A 72 -39.81 -5.31 -16.15
CA GLU A 72 -40.30 -4.26 -17.01
C GLU A 72 -39.20 -3.29 -17.41
N LYS A 73 -39.30 -2.73 -18.60
CA LYS A 73 -38.46 -1.61 -19.04
C LYS A 73 -38.40 -0.53 -17.97
N GLY A 74 -37.22 0.00 -17.71
CA GLY A 74 -36.97 1.00 -16.67
C GLY A 74 -36.61 0.43 -15.31
N PHE A 75 -36.56 -0.90 -15.15
CA PHE A 75 -36.00 -1.51 -13.98
C PHE A 75 -34.52 -1.15 -13.87
N THR A 76 -34.06 -0.79 -12.68
CA THR A 76 -32.70 -0.34 -12.40
C THR A 76 -31.98 -1.21 -11.41
N ILE A 77 -30.67 -1.31 -11.59
CA ILE A 77 -29.71 -1.81 -10.62
C ILE A 77 -28.73 -0.67 -10.38
N ASP A 78 -28.77 -0.09 -9.20
CA ASP A 78 -27.92 1.03 -8.79
C ASP A 78 -26.82 0.52 -7.87
N PHE A 79 -25.58 0.75 -8.29
CA PHE A 79 -24.39 0.33 -7.53
C PHE A 79 -23.97 1.44 -6.59
N PRO A 80 -23.25 1.10 -5.51
CA PRO A 80 -22.68 2.10 -4.62
C PRO A 80 -21.86 3.16 -5.38
N ASP A 81 -21.91 4.40 -4.93
CA ASP A 81 -21.24 5.54 -5.53
C ASP A 81 -19.72 5.35 -5.73
N TRP A 82 -19.12 4.47 -4.93
CA TRP A 82 -17.70 4.16 -4.95
C TRP A 82 -17.30 3.05 -5.94
N PHE A 83 -18.27 2.43 -6.63
CA PHE A 83 -18.02 1.54 -7.77
C PHE A 83 -17.94 2.34 -9.07
N VAL A 84 -16.98 1.98 -9.92
CA VAL A 84 -16.96 2.43 -11.32
C VAL A 84 -17.15 1.22 -12.20
N ILE A 85 -18.35 1.13 -12.81
CA ILE A 85 -18.69 0.03 -13.70
C ILE A 85 -18.37 0.38 -15.15
N CYS A 86 -17.88 -0.61 -15.91
CA CYS A 86 -17.68 -0.46 -17.34
C CYS A 86 -19.00 -0.58 -18.07
N LYS A 87 -19.14 0.18 -19.16
CA LYS A 87 -20.22 -0.06 -20.11
C LYS A 87 -20.07 -1.45 -20.71
N ASN A 88 -21.10 -2.27 -20.57
CA ASN A 88 -21.16 -3.58 -21.18
C ASN A 88 -22.10 -3.56 -22.39
N ASP A 89 -21.52 -3.55 -23.59
CA ASP A 89 -22.30 -3.48 -24.84
C ASP A 89 -22.86 -4.86 -25.29
N SER A 90 -22.51 -5.94 -24.56
CA SER A 90 -22.79 -7.31 -25.00
C SER A 90 -24.14 -7.88 -24.57
N ILE A 91 -24.93 -7.17 -23.79
CA ILE A 91 -26.18 -7.67 -23.24
C ILE A 91 -27.37 -6.94 -23.83
N ASP A 92 -28.19 -7.69 -24.56
CA ASP A 92 -29.48 -7.23 -25.10
C ASP A 92 -30.45 -6.86 -23.97
N GLY A 93 -30.91 -5.59 -23.91
CA GLY A 93 -31.98 -5.16 -23.03
C GLY A 93 -31.59 -4.40 -21.79
N TYR A 94 -30.34 -3.95 -21.69
CA TYR A 94 -29.96 -2.98 -20.70
C TYR A 94 -28.83 -2.07 -21.20
N TYR A 95 -28.74 -0.89 -20.62
CA TYR A 95 -27.59 0.01 -20.81
C TYR A 95 -27.16 0.60 -19.47
N ILE A 96 -25.90 0.99 -19.40
CA ILE A 96 -25.37 1.76 -18.28
C ILE A 96 -25.70 3.21 -18.53
N GLY A 97 -26.53 3.80 -17.66
CA GLY A 97 -26.92 5.20 -17.78
C GLY A 97 -25.74 6.12 -17.46
N ASN A 98 -25.38 6.97 -18.43
CA ASN A 98 -24.40 8.04 -18.25
C ASN A 98 -25.06 9.43 -18.25
N GLU A 99 -26.33 9.49 -18.07
CA GLU A 99 -27.05 10.79 -18.03
C GLU A 99 -26.84 11.42 -16.65
N GLY A 100 -26.03 12.46 -16.60
CA GLY A 100 -25.72 13.19 -15.40
C GLY A 100 -24.65 12.48 -14.54
N ASN A 101 -24.80 12.51 -13.23
CA ASN A 101 -23.83 11.96 -12.26
C ASN A 101 -23.98 10.45 -12.01
N ASN A 102 -24.88 9.73 -12.66
CA ASN A 102 -25.17 8.33 -12.38
C ASN A 102 -24.31 7.39 -13.22
N LYS A 103 -23.02 7.33 -12.93
CA LYS A 103 -22.07 6.42 -13.58
C LYS A 103 -22.33 4.94 -13.26
N ASN A 104 -23.07 4.67 -12.21
CA ASN A 104 -23.20 3.35 -11.58
C ASN A 104 -24.62 2.76 -11.72
N LEU A 105 -25.46 3.35 -12.56
CA LEU A 105 -26.83 2.93 -12.79
C LEU A 105 -26.93 2.04 -14.02
N LEU A 106 -27.41 0.84 -13.84
CA LEU A 106 -27.78 -0.09 -14.89
C LEU A 106 -29.30 -0.01 -15.08
N CYS A 107 -29.78 0.23 -16.30
CA CYS A 107 -31.19 0.37 -16.58
C CYS A 107 -31.61 -0.52 -17.77
N PHE A 108 -32.70 -1.28 -17.60
CA PHE A 108 -33.26 -2.09 -18.68
C PHE A 108 -34.01 -1.22 -19.66
N ASP A 109 -33.61 -1.21 -20.92
CA ASP A 109 -34.21 -0.41 -21.99
C ASP A 109 -35.43 -1.06 -22.66
N LYS A 110 -35.67 -2.35 -22.34
CA LYS A 110 -36.84 -3.14 -22.78
C LYS A 110 -37.21 -4.16 -21.72
N ASP A 111 -38.41 -4.75 -21.88
CA ASP A 111 -38.86 -5.86 -21.03
C ASP A 111 -37.95 -7.06 -21.19
N VAL A 112 -37.53 -7.66 -20.07
CA VAL A 112 -36.71 -8.87 -20.02
C VAL A 112 -37.53 -10.04 -19.53
N LYS A 113 -37.64 -11.09 -20.36
CA LYS A 113 -38.38 -12.30 -20.03
C LYS A 113 -37.50 -13.32 -19.30
N ILE A 114 -37.94 -13.73 -18.12
CA ILE A 114 -37.33 -14.83 -17.33
C ILE A 114 -38.26 -16.02 -17.45
N SER A 115 -37.80 -17.14 -17.98
CA SER A 115 -38.58 -18.36 -18.08
C SER A 115 -38.16 -19.35 -16.99
N ALA A 116 -39.09 -20.23 -16.57
CA ALA A 116 -38.85 -21.21 -15.51
C ALA A 116 -37.70 -22.20 -15.81
N ASP A 117 -37.41 -22.41 -17.08
CA ASP A 117 -36.36 -23.28 -17.60
C ASP A 117 -35.11 -22.53 -18.06
N LYS A 118 -35.15 -21.21 -18.06
CA LYS A 118 -34.06 -20.37 -18.56
C LYS A 118 -33.91 -19.10 -17.73
N PRO A 119 -33.00 -19.09 -16.75
CA PRO A 119 -32.65 -17.87 -16.02
C PRO A 119 -32.04 -16.83 -16.96
N VAL A 120 -32.11 -15.58 -16.56
CA VAL A 120 -31.40 -14.48 -17.20
C VAL A 120 -30.13 -14.23 -16.42
N VAL A 121 -29.00 -14.40 -17.09
CA VAL A 121 -27.67 -14.26 -16.49
C VAL A 121 -26.89 -13.25 -17.29
N PHE A 122 -26.27 -12.30 -16.60
CA PHE A 122 -25.39 -11.30 -17.22
C PHE A 122 -24.27 -10.89 -16.29
N SER A 123 -23.19 -10.43 -16.90
CA SER A 123 -22.02 -9.92 -16.18
C SER A 123 -21.97 -8.40 -16.20
N VAL A 124 -21.60 -7.84 -15.07
CA VAL A 124 -21.25 -6.42 -14.95
C VAL A 124 -19.77 -6.34 -14.63
N PHE A 125 -19.05 -5.52 -15.40
CA PHE A 125 -17.63 -5.34 -15.23
C PHE A 125 -17.35 -4.12 -14.35
N VAL A 126 -16.57 -4.33 -13.29
CA VAL A 126 -16.10 -3.27 -12.39
C VAL A 126 -14.66 -2.95 -12.74
N SER A 127 -14.40 -1.70 -13.12
CA SER A 127 -13.05 -1.26 -13.51
C SER A 127 -12.28 -0.62 -12.37
N LYS A 128 -13.00 -0.02 -11.40
CA LYS A 128 -12.38 0.76 -10.33
C LYS A 128 -13.28 0.82 -9.11
N LEU A 129 -12.65 0.87 -7.94
CA LEU A 129 -13.28 1.26 -6.68
C LEU A 129 -12.68 2.59 -6.24
N GLU A 130 -13.52 3.58 -6.00
CA GLU A 130 -13.15 4.88 -5.42
C GLU A 130 -13.49 4.84 -3.93
N VAL A 131 -12.48 4.63 -3.07
CA VAL A 131 -12.69 4.43 -1.63
C VAL A 131 -13.13 5.76 -0.98
N PRO A 132 -14.31 5.82 -0.35
CA PRO A 132 -14.79 7.05 0.26
C PRO A 132 -13.90 7.49 1.43
N ALA A 133 -13.78 8.79 1.63
CA ALA A 133 -13.03 9.32 2.76
C ALA A 133 -13.65 8.88 4.10
N GLY A 134 -12.81 8.43 5.04
CA GLY A 134 -13.20 8.05 6.39
C GLY A 134 -13.68 6.60 6.56
N VAL A 135 -13.72 5.80 5.48
CA VAL A 135 -14.05 4.36 5.60
C VAL A 135 -12.83 3.50 5.96
N VAL A 136 -11.62 4.03 5.80
CA VAL A 136 -10.40 3.37 6.28
C VAL A 136 -10.23 3.68 7.78
N VAL A 137 -10.45 2.67 8.61
CA VAL A 137 -10.48 2.79 10.06
C VAL A 137 -9.46 1.88 10.73
N ASP A 138 -9.34 1.95 12.05
CA ASP A 138 -8.49 1.04 12.81
C ASP A 138 -9.02 -0.40 12.70
N GLY A 139 -8.18 -1.30 12.20
CA GLY A 139 -8.44 -2.72 12.03
C GLY A 139 -7.88 -3.59 13.17
N GLY A 140 -7.38 -2.95 14.27
CA GLY A 140 -6.75 -3.65 15.37
C GLY A 140 -5.35 -4.17 15.02
N LYS A 141 -4.98 -5.30 15.59
CA LYS A 141 -3.66 -5.92 15.39
C LYS A 141 -3.74 -7.16 14.51
N ASP A 142 -2.70 -7.38 13.72
CA ASP A 142 -2.51 -8.62 12.96
C ASP A 142 -1.99 -9.78 13.84
N SER A 143 -1.74 -10.93 13.25
CA SER A 143 -1.22 -12.12 13.95
C SER A 143 0.19 -11.92 14.56
N GLU A 144 0.93 -10.92 14.10
CA GLU A 144 2.27 -10.58 14.58
C GLU A 144 2.23 -9.42 15.59
N GLY A 145 1.03 -8.92 15.93
CA GLY A 145 0.83 -7.85 16.89
C GLY A 145 1.00 -6.44 16.32
N ARG A 146 1.17 -6.27 15.00
CA ARG A 146 1.31 -4.98 14.33
C ARG A 146 -0.06 -4.35 14.09
N SER A 147 -0.16 -3.05 14.30
CA SER A 147 -1.38 -2.30 14.02
C SER A 147 -1.67 -2.26 12.52
N ARG A 148 -2.90 -2.54 12.14
CA ARG A 148 -3.37 -2.51 10.75
C ARG A 148 -4.63 -1.69 10.59
N LYS A 149 -4.95 -1.31 9.37
CA LYS A 149 -6.20 -0.67 9.00
C LYS A 149 -7.16 -1.67 8.37
N LYS A 150 -8.43 -1.29 8.30
CA LYS A 150 -9.45 -2.00 7.53
C LYS A 150 -10.33 -1.00 6.80
N ILE A 151 -10.87 -1.42 5.67
CA ILE A 151 -11.96 -0.70 5.01
C ILE A 151 -13.26 -1.20 5.65
N GLN A 152 -13.99 -0.29 6.28
CA GLN A 152 -15.27 -0.56 6.90
C GLN A 152 -16.35 0.28 6.24
N ILE A 153 -17.26 -0.38 5.55
CA ILE A 153 -18.38 0.26 4.87
C ILE A 153 -19.61 0.12 5.75
N ASP A 154 -20.33 1.21 5.98
CA ASP A 154 -21.60 1.15 6.70
C ASP A 154 -22.66 0.53 5.78
N VAL A 155 -22.98 -0.71 6.06
CA VAL A 155 -23.96 -1.50 5.30
C VAL A 155 -25.41 -1.01 5.48
N ASN A 156 -25.67 -0.10 6.41
CA ASN A 156 -26.99 0.50 6.61
C ASN A 156 -27.18 1.81 5.83
N ASP A 157 -26.11 2.35 5.24
CA ASP A 157 -26.22 3.51 4.35
C ASP A 157 -26.62 3.05 2.94
N GLU A 158 -27.74 3.51 2.42
CA GLU A 158 -28.25 3.17 1.08
C GLU A 158 -27.21 3.43 -0.02
N LYS A 159 -26.33 4.41 0.16
CA LYS A 159 -25.24 4.71 -0.78
C LYS A 159 -24.19 3.60 -0.90
N ASN A 160 -24.16 2.70 0.08
CA ASN A 160 -23.22 1.58 0.13
C ASN A 160 -23.89 0.24 -0.26
N MET A 161 -25.13 0.28 -0.70
CA MET A 161 -25.88 -0.91 -1.11
C MET A 161 -26.04 -0.97 -2.62
N VAL A 162 -26.18 -2.18 -3.16
CA VAL A 162 -26.73 -2.35 -4.51
C VAL A 162 -28.24 -2.30 -4.41
N LEU A 163 -28.86 -1.29 -5.02
CA LEU A 163 -30.30 -1.11 -5.00
C LEU A 163 -30.94 -1.64 -6.29
N LEU A 164 -31.93 -2.49 -6.12
CA LEU A 164 -32.76 -3.03 -7.19
C LEU A 164 -34.11 -2.33 -7.14
N SER A 165 -34.50 -1.65 -8.20
CA SER A 165 -35.76 -0.87 -8.22
C SER A 165 -36.44 -0.94 -9.58
N GLY A 166 -37.70 -1.23 -9.57
CA GLY A 166 -38.55 -1.24 -10.77
C GLY A 166 -39.70 -2.20 -10.66
N ASP A 167 -40.39 -2.40 -11.76
CA ASP A 167 -41.58 -3.22 -11.81
C ASP A 167 -41.31 -4.59 -12.47
N VAL A 168 -41.95 -5.60 -11.94
CA VAL A 168 -42.01 -6.93 -12.52
C VAL A 168 -43.46 -7.38 -12.67
N TYR A 169 -43.75 -8.20 -13.68
CA TYR A 169 -45.11 -8.66 -13.92
C TYR A 169 -45.16 -10.08 -14.45
N VAL A 170 -46.31 -10.74 -14.22
CA VAL A 170 -46.61 -12.11 -14.64
C VAL A 170 -47.83 -12.13 -15.53
N LYS A 171 -47.72 -12.66 -16.75
CA LYS A 171 -48.86 -12.84 -17.68
C LYS A 171 -49.49 -14.20 -17.51
N THR A 172 -50.81 -14.25 -17.30
CA THR A 172 -51.55 -15.51 -17.19
C THR A 172 -51.41 -16.40 -18.43
N SER A 173 -51.29 -15.75 -19.62
CA SER A 173 -51.18 -16.44 -20.91
C SER A 173 -49.91 -17.27 -21.08
N ASP A 174 -48.90 -17.04 -20.29
CA ASP A 174 -47.61 -17.74 -20.40
C ASP A 174 -47.58 -19.10 -19.68
N PHE A 175 -48.70 -19.46 -19.03
CA PHE A 175 -48.77 -20.67 -18.23
C PHE A 175 -49.74 -21.70 -18.81
N LYS A 176 -49.32 -22.93 -18.93
CA LYS A 176 -50.22 -24.06 -19.23
C LYS A 176 -51.09 -24.43 -18.02
N LYS A 177 -50.55 -24.24 -16.83
CA LYS A 177 -51.24 -24.39 -15.54
C LYS A 177 -50.97 -23.10 -14.77
N VAL A 178 -51.99 -22.29 -14.56
CA VAL A 178 -51.86 -20.98 -13.93
C VAL A 178 -51.61 -21.14 -12.42
N PRO A 179 -50.44 -20.77 -11.88
CA PRO A 179 -50.17 -20.73 -10.45
C PRO A 179 -50.85 -19.56 -9.78
N ALA A 180 -50.91 -19.53 -8.47
CA ALA A 180 -51.36 -18.33 -7.72
C ALA A 180 -50.34 -17.21 -7.79
N SER A 181 -49.07 -17.55 -7.74
CA SER A 181 -47.94 -16.61 -7.76
C SER A 181 -46.69 -17.24 -8.38
N VAL A 182 -45.73 -16.40 -8.72
CA VAL A 182 -44.41 -16.77 -9.19
C VAL A 182 -43.40 -16.08 -8.26
N GLU A 183 -42.43 -16.85 -7.81
CA GLU A 183 -41.32 -16.37 -7.00
C GLU A 183 -40.14 -16.05 -7.93
N MET A 184 -39.59 -14.85 -7.81
CA MET A 184 -38.36 -14.43 -8.49
C MET A 184 -37.21 -14.45 -7.51
N ASN A 185 -36.14 -15.06 -7.92
CA ASN A 185 -34.87 -15.09 -7.20
C ASN A 185 -33.86 -14.23 -7.96
N MET A 186 -33.25 -13.31 -7.26
CA MET A 186 -32.19 -12.47 -7.76
C MET A 186 -30.93 -12.81 -6.98
N ALA A 187 -29.91 -13.31 -7.66
CA ALA A 187 -28.62 -13.65 -7.08
C ALA A 187 -27.52 -12.78 -7.67
N LEU A 188 -26.58 -12.36 -6.81
CA LEU A 188 -25.37 -11.66 -7.16
C LEU A 188 -24.18 -12.47 -6.67
N SER A 189 -23.20 -12.68 -7.54
CA SER A 189 -21.95 -13.35 -7.20
C SER A 189 -20.76 -12.67 -7.86
N VAL A 190 -19.64 -12.53 -7.13
CA VAL A 190 -18.38 -12.07 -7.71
C VAL A 190 -17.72 -13.26 -8.39
N LYS A 191 -17.47 -13.15 -9.68
CA LYS A 191 -16.80 -14.17 -10.49
C LYS A 191 -15.29 -13.98 -10.50
N THR A 192 -14.84 -12.75 -10.72
CA THR A 192 -13.44 -12.35 -10.66
C THR A 192 -13.30 -10.98 -10.05
N LEU A 193 -12.20 -10.72 -9.38
CA LEU A 193 -11.83 -9.40 -8.88
C LEU A 193 -10.30 -9.32 -8.85
N ASP A 194 -9.71 -9.18 -10.04
CA ASP A 194 -8.26 -9.12 -10.20
C ASP A 194 -7.79 -7.67 -10.12
N MET A 195 -7.08 -7.34 -9.06
CA MET A 195 -6.54 -5.99 -8.85
C MET A 195 -5.39 -5.72 -9.81
N LYS A 196 -5.46 -4.61 -10.54
CA LYS A 196 -4.41 -4.10 -11.44
C LYS A 196 -3.49 -3.14 -10.74
N SER A 197 -4.05 -2.20 -10.01
CA SER A 197 -3.31 -1.18 -9.27
C SER A 197 -4.14 -0.66 -8.11
N ALA A 198 -3.47 -0.04 -7.14
CA ALA A 198 -4.14 0.69 -6.08
C ALA A 198 -3.34 1.96 -5.73
N LEU A 199 -4.04 3.05 -5.45
CA LEU A 199 -3.47 4.28 -4.93
C LEU A 199 -3.56 4.27 -3.41
N VAL A 200 -2.44 4.03 -2.76
CA VAL A 200 -2.34 3.78 -1.32
C VAL A 200 -1.34 4.70 -0.64
N SER A 201 -1.58 5.03 0.62
CA SER A 201 -0.59 5.66 1.48
C SER A 201 0.13 4.59 2.27
N ILE A 202 1.46 4.57 2.15
CA ILE A 202 2.33 3.64 2.86
C ILE A 202 3.12 4.42 3.91
N ASP A 203 3.00 4.02 5.17
CA ASP A 203 3.76 4.58 6.28
C ASP A 203 4.37 3.42 7.08
N VAL A 204 5.64 3.19 6.80
CA VAL A 204 6.45 2.16 7.47
C VAL A 204 7.52 2.87 8.27
N GLU A 205 7.70 2.43 9.52
CA GLU A 205 8.85 2.78 10.33
C GLU A 205 9.45 1.50 10.87
N GLU A 206 10.67 1.20 10.46
CA GLU A 206 11.42 0.01 10.87
C GLU A 206 12.69 0.41 11.60
N SER A 207 12.95 -0.25 12.71
CA SER A 207 14.18 -0.09 13.49
C SER A 207 15.08 -1.28 13.28
N PHE A 208 16.36 -1.01 13.06
CA PHE A 208 17.38 -2.03 12.82
C PHE A 208 18.28 -2.19 14.03
N PRO A 209 18.81 -3.40 14.26
CA PRO A 209 19.77 -3.61 15.32
C PRO A 209 21.04 -2.77 15.14
N ASP A 210 21.66 -2.42 16.26
CA ASP A 210 22.93 -1.71 16.27
C ASP A 210 23.99 -2.44 15.43
N GLN A 211 24.72 -1.69 14.64
CA GLN A 211 25.80 -2.18 13.80
C GLN A 211 27.14 -1.70 14.34
N SER A 212 28.11 -2.58 14.44
CA SER A 212 29.45 -2.20 14.89
C SER A 212 30.53 -2.74 13.98
N PHE A 213 31.57 -1.96 13.77
CA PHE A 213 32.76 -2.39 13.05
C PHE A 213 34.03 -1.87 13.74
N THR A 214 35.03 -2.73 13.79
CA THR A 214 36.33 -2.46 14.40
C THR A 214 37.31 -2.05 13.32
N LEU A 215 38.06 -0.98 13.55
CA LEU A 215 39.13 -0.61 12.65
C LEU A 215 40.28 -1.60 12.78
N PRO A 216 41.01 -1.88 11.68
CA PRO A 216 42.25 -2.64 11.78
C PRO A 216 43.25 -1.91 12.69
N GLU A 217 44.27 -2.65 13.15
CA GLU A 217 45.26 -2.16 14.13
C GLU A 217 45.73 -0.73 13.81
N VAL A 218 45.40 0.19 14.73
CA VAL A 218 45.86 1.57 14.65
C VAL A 218 47.35 1.59 15.05
N PRO A 219 48.23 2.17 14.19
CA PRO A 219 49.66 2.30 14.56
C PRO A 219 49.82 2.97 15.91
N GLU A 220 50.69 2.42 16.76
CA GLU A 220 50.93 2.95 18.12
C GLU A 220 51.22 4.46 18.14
N VAL A 221 51.92 4.96 17.13
CA VAL A 221 52.26 6.39 17.02
C VAL A 221 51.03 7.26 16.92
N LEU A 222 49.99 6.80 16.24
CA LEU A 222 48.72 7.54 16.10
C LEU A 222 47.80 7.33 17.33
N ALA A 223 48.15 6.36 18.15
CA ALA A 223 47.42 6.02 19.36
C ALA A 223 47.92 6.78 20.60
N ARG A 224 48.97 7.55 20.51
CA ARG A 224 49.58 8.27 21.63
C ARG A 224 48.76 9.49 22.06
N GLU A 225 48.86 9.81 23.33
CA GLU A 225 48.30 11.06 23.86
C GLU A 225 49.02 12.25 23.22
N GLY A 226 48.26 13.30 22.86
CA GLY A 226 48.78 14.50 22.15
C GLY A 226 48.74 14.41 20.63
N VAL A 227 48.40 13.27 20.03
CA VAL A 227 48.17 13.17 18.59
C VAL A 227 46.76 13.58 18.24
N VAL A 228 46.64 14.64 17.42
CA VAL A 228 45.35 15.11 16.90
C VAL A 228 45.31 14.88 15.39
N ILE A 229 44.35 14.07 14.95
CA ILE A 229 44.11 13.79 13.53
C ILE A 229 43.00 14.72 13.03
N ASP A 230 43.36 15.74 12.32
CA ASP A 230 42.43 16.62 11.62
C ASP A 230 42.37 16.23 10.15
N LEU A 231 41.38 15.42 9.79
CA LEU A 231 41.15 15.05 8.40
C LEU A 231 40.44 16.18 7.66
N TYR A 232 40.87 16.46 6.44
CA TYR A 232 40.34 17.54 5.64
C TYR A 232 38.85 17.39 5.36
N ASP A 233 38.43 16.26 4.82
CA ASP A 233 37.02 15.97 4.50
C ASP A 233 36.68 14.49 4.62
N PRO A 234 36.69 13.93 5.85
CA PRO A 234 36.20 12.59 6.07
C PRO A 234 34.72 12.50 5.78
N CYS A 235 34.26 11.35 5.28
CA CYS A 235 32.86 11.18 4.92
C CYS A 235 32.32 9.78 5.23
N VAL A 236 31.01 9.73 5.46
CA VAL A 236 30.20 8.53 5.50
C VAL A 236 29.39 8.47 4.23
N LEU A 237 29.60 7.44 3.44
CA LEU A 237 28.96 7.21 2.16
C LEU A 237 27.91 6.13 2.29
N PHE A 238 26.76 6.37 1.70
CA PHE A 238 25.72 5.37 1.50
C PHE A 238 25.58 5.07 0.01
N ASN A 239 25.79 3.82 -0.39
CA ASN A 239 25.45 3.33 -1.71
C ASN A 239 24.00 2.87 -1.64
N VAL A 240 23.12 3.56 -2.30
CA VAL A 240 21.69 3.33 -2.23
C VAL A 240 21.17 2.87 -3.57
N ASN A 241 20.33 1.84 -3.54
CA ASN A 241 19.49 1.44 -4.66
C ASN A 241 18.04 1.34 -4.17
N ASN A 242 17.31 2.45 -4.27
CA ASN A 242 15.89 2.53 -3.96
C ASN A 242 15.08 2.21 -5.21
N GLN A 243 14.59 0.98 -5.32
CA GLN A 243 13.72 0.54 -6.42
C GLN A 243 12.24 0.72 -6.09
N SER A 244 11.93 1.26 -4.91
CA SER A 244 10.55 1.53 -4.52
C SER A 244 10.07 2.87 -5.07
N PRO A 245 8.76 3.03 -5.27
CA PRO A 245 8.16 4.32 -5.58
C PRO A 245 7.94 5.18 -4.32
N LEU A 246 8.75 4.98 -3.28
CA LEU A 246 8.63 5.64 -1.98
C LEU A 246 9.85 6.47 -1.69
N ASP A 247 9.63 7.66 -1.17
CA ASP A 247 10.64 8.43 -0.48
C ASP A 247 10.99 7.77 0.86
N ILE A 248 12.27 7.66 1.14
CA ILE A 248 12.81 7.00 2.33
C ILE A 248 13.61 7.99 3.15
N TYR A 249 13.42 7.95 4.44
CA TYR A 249 14.13 8.76 5.43
C TYR A 249 14.89 7.85 6.38
N VAL A 250 16.20 8.06 6.50
CA VAL A 250 17.08 7.24 7.36
C VAL A 250 17.63 8.11 8.47
N SER A 251 17.35 7.77 9.72
CA SER A 251 17.95 8.39 10.90
C SER A 251 18.84 7.41 11.64
N ALA A 252 19.94 7.88 12.20
CA ALA A 252 20.86 7.07 12.99
C ALA A 252 21.78 7.98 13.83
N HIS A 253 22.41 7.36 14.82
CA HIS A 253 23.57 7.89 15.55
C HIS A 253 24.83 7.14 15.14
N LEU A 254 25.91 7.88 14.99
CA LEU A 254 27.22 7.33 14.70
C LEU A 254 28.15 7.61 15.88
N HIS A 255 28.60 6.55 16.53
CA HIS A 255 29.48 6.64 17.67
C HIS A 255 30.91 6.21 17.30
N ALA A 256 31.89 6.88 17.89
CA ALA A 256 33.29 6.48 17.86
C ALA A 256 33.75 6.05 19.26
N TYR A 257 34.44 4.92 19.37
CA TYR A 257 34.93 4.36 20.62
C TYR A 257 36.43 4.15 20.56
N ARG A 258 37.05 4.23 21.73
CA ARG A 258 38.43 3.80 21.94
C ARG A 258 38.54 3.12 23.31
N ASN A 259 39.10 1.92 23.34
CA ASN A 259 39.24 1.12 24.57
C ASN A 259 37.91 1.05 25.35
N SER A 260 36.79 0.85 24.67
CA SER A 260 35.41 0.85 25.20
C SER A 260 34.94 2.19 25.79
N THR A 261 35.69 3.27 25.65
CA THR A 261 35.25 4.61 26.01
C THR A 261 34.69 5.31 24.78
N GLU A 262 33.48 5.86 24.88
CA GLU A 262 32.87 6.66 23.84
C GLU A 262 33.62 7.98 23.68
N LEU A 263 34.10 8.24 22.50
CA LEU A 263 34.79 9.49 22.13
C LEU A 263 33.81 10.54 21.60
N MET A 264 32.82 10.10 20.87
CA MET A 264 31.88 10.97 20.17
C MET A 264 30.60 10.23 19.81
N ASP A 265 29.48 10.96 19.87
CA ASP A 265 28.17 10.61 19.32
C ASP A 265 27.75 11.70 18.35
N ILE A 266 27.36 11.32 17.13
CA ILE A 266 26.91 12.21 16.09
C ILE A 266 25.56 11.71 15.57
N GLU A 267 24.52 12.52 15.71
CA GLU A 267 23.23 12.30 15.08
C GLU A 267 23.27 12.78 13.62
N PHE A 268 22.56 12.06 12.72
CA PHE A 268 22.38 12.55 11.36
C PHE A 268 21.66 13.89 11.36
N ALA A 269 22.25 14.86 10.69
CA ALA A 269 21.80 16.24 10.72
C ALA A 269 22.05 16.93 9.38
N GLU A 270 21.25 17.95 9.11
CA GLU A 270 21.44 18.86 8.00
C GLU A 270 21.43 20.31 8.52
N ASN A 271 22.41 21.11 8.12
CA ASN A 271 22.56 22.52 8.55
C ASN A 271 22.55 22.68 10.08
N GLY A 272 23.11 21.69 10.81
CA GLY A 272 23.23 21.73 12.27
C GLY A 272 21.91 21.43 13.01
N GLN A 273 20.92 20.92 12.34
CA GLN A 273 19.65 20.44 12.93
C GLN A 273 19.49 18.95 12.67
N SER A 274 19.03 18.20 13.67
CA SER A 274 18.69 16.79 13.51
C SER A 274 17.74 16.62 12.32
N ALA A 275 18.18 15.87 11.32
CA ALA A 275 17.42 15.61 10.12
C ALA A 275 17.79 14.24 9.56
N PRO A 276 16.79 13.41 9.17
CA PRO A 276 17.04 12.14 8.53
C PRO A 276 17.69 12.34 7.15
N LEU A 277 18.49 11.37 6.74
CA LEU A 277 19.00 11.29 5.37
C LEU A 277 17.82 11.01 4.43
N PHE A 278 17.55 11.93 3.51
CA PHE A 278 16.50 11.79 2.53
C PHE A 278 16.99 11.04 1.30
N ILE A 279 16.25 10.00 0.93
CA ILE A 279 16.49 9.15 -0.25
C ILE A 279 15.22 9.18 -1.11
N PRO A 280 15.24 9.88 -2.25
CA PRO A 280 14.06 9.96 -3.10
C PRO A 280 13.71 8.62 -3.75
N ASP A 281 12.47 8.52 -4.23
CA ASP A 281 11.98 7.42 -5.02
C ASP A 281 12.90 7.15 -6.24
N GLY A 282 13.10 5.88 -6.58
CA GLY A 282 13.91 5.47 -7.73
C GLY A 282 15.39 5.87 -7.66
N PHE A 283 15.88 6.38 -6.54
CA PHE A 283 17.28 6.81 -6.41
C PHE A 283 18.25 5.64 -6.49
N ASN A 284 19.23 5.75 -7.37
CA ASN A 284 20.33 4.79 -7.49
C ASN A 284 21.66 5.54 -7.58
N GLY A 285 22.46 5.47 -6.53
CA GLY A 285 23.70 6.24 -6.48
C GLY A 285 24.32 6.33 -5.09
N GLN A 286 25.20 7.28 -4.93
CA GLN A 286 25.85 7.60 -3.66
C GLN A 286 25.31 8.89 -3.07
N ILE A 287 25.02 8.86 -1.78
CA ILE A 287 24.65 10.00 -0.95
C ILE A 287 25.31 9.80 0.41
N GLY A 288 25.44 10.85 1.21
CA GLY A 288 25.98 10.69 2.56
C GLY A 288 26.34 12.02 3.20
N TYR A 289 27.19 11.92 4.20
CA TYR A 289 27.63 13.07 4.98
C TYR A 289 29.15 13.24 4.84
N SER A 290 29.59 14.48 4.68
CA SER A 290 30.99 14.82 4.78
C SER A 290 31.18 16.07 5.64
N ARG A 291 32.39 16.29 6.12
CA ARG A 291 32.70 17.47 6.92
C ARG A 291 32.33 18.76 6.19
N ARG A 292 32.50 18.83 4.88
CA ARG A 292 32.34 20.05 4.06
C ARG A 292 31.09 20.07 3.19
N GLY A 293 30.47 18.94 2.94
CA GLY A 293 29.29 18.86 2.09
C GLY A 293 29.60 19.12 0.60
N GLU A 294 30.73 18.66 0.10
CA GLU A 294 31.09 18.84 -1.31
C GLU A 294 30.38 17.81 -2.21
N GLY A 295 29.93 18.25 -3.39
CA GLY A 295 29.23 17.38 -4.35
C GLY A 295 27.82 17.00 -3.90
N ASN A 296 27.52 15.70 -3.87
CA ASN A 296 26.21 15.17 -3.43
C ASN A 296 26.19 14.82 -1.93
N MET A 297 27.10 15.40 -1.16
CA MET A 297 27.23 15.12 0.27
C MET A 297 26.54 16.21 1.10
N ILE A 298 25.89 15.79 2.17
CA ILE A 298 25.33 16.70 3.18
C ILE A 298 26.46 17.14 4.11
N ALA A 299 26.53 18.43 4.37
CA ALA A 299 27.54 18.96 5.30
C ALA A 299 27.21 18.55 6.75
N LEU A 300 28.12 17.83 7.37
CA LEU A 300 28.07 17.44 8.78
C LEU A 300 29.47 17.65 9.39
N PRO A 301 29.78 18.89 9.81
CA PRO A 301 31.13 19.26 10.27
C PRO A 301 31.68 18.39 11.42
N GLU A 302 30.76 17.87 12.24
CA GLU A 302 31.06 17.00 13.38
C GLU A 302 31.75 15.70 12.97
N ILE A 303 31.58 15.22 11.72
CA ILE A 303 32.27 14.02 11.22
C ILE A 303 33.80 14.17 11.31
N GLY A 304 34.33 15.39 11.17
CA GLY A 304 35.74 15.65 11.39
C GLY A 304 36.23 15.31 12.80
N GLN A 305 35.35 15.42 13.79
CA GLN A 305 35.67 15.15 15.19
C GLN A 305 35.79 13.65 15.51
N LEU A 306 35.09 12.78 14.73
CA LEU A 306 35.15 11.32 14.91
C LEU A 306 36.57 10.74 14.85
N PHE A 307 37.44 11.42 14.10
CA PHE A 307 38.82 10.96 13.87
C PHE A 307 39.85 11.76 14.66
N ARG A 308 39.44 12.79 15.40
CA ARG A 308 40.37 13.65 16.13
C ARG A 308 41.24 12.87 17.12
N THR A 309 40.64 11.90 17.80
CA THR A 309 41.37 10.82 18.49
C THR A 309 41.04 9.55 17.74
N VAL A 310 42.03 8.85 17.21
CA VAL A 310 41.81 7.66 16.38
C VAL A 310 40.98 6.62 17.11
N PRO A 311 39.78 6.32 16.68
CA PRO A 311 38.95 5.29 17.31
C PRO A 311 39.45 3.91 16.94
N ASP A 312 39.13 2.93 17.76
CA ASP A 312 39.32 1.49 17.48
C ASP A 312 38.02 0.83 16.99
N LYS A 313 36.90 1.45 17.27
CA LYS A 313 35.57 0.93 16.93
C LYS A 313 34.59 2.08 16.58
N PHE A 314 33.79 1.84 15.58
CA PHE A 314 32.57 2.63 15.29
C PHE A 314 31.32 1.82 15.58
N MET A 315 30.24 2.49 15.89
CA MET A 315 28.93 1.89 16.07
C MET A 315 27.84 2.78 15.49
N ILE A 316 26.90 2.19 14.76
CA ILE A 316 25.68 2.84 14.32
C ILE A 316 24.56 2.35 15.21
N THR A 317 23.89 3.25 15.89
CA THR A 317 22.76 2.96 16.77
C THR A 317 21.52 3.71 16.34
N ASP A 318 20.37 3.30 16.87
CA ASP A 318 19.08 3.93 16.58
C ASP A 318 18.78 4.07 15.08
N LEU A 319 19.29 3.13 14.28
CA LEU A 319 19.05 3.10 12.84
C LEU A 319 17.58 2.85 12.57
N LYS A 320 16.91 3.86 12.07
CA LYS A 320 15.50 3.86 11.70
C LYS A 320 15.33 4.24 10.25
N VAL A 321 14.46 3.50 9.58
CA VAL A 321 14.06 3.78 8.21
C VAL A 321 12.57 4.04 8.19
N LYS A 322 12.17 5.19 7.64
CA LYS A 322 10.78 5.62 7.56
C LYS A 322 10.42 6.00 6.14
N THR A 323 9.18 5.74 5.73
CA THR A 323 8.62 6.23 4.46
C THR A 323 7.86 7.53 4.66
N GLY A 324 7.66 8.30 3.58
CA GLY A 324 7.04 9.63 3.66
C GLY A 324 5.53 9.64 3.93
N GLY A 325 4.84 8.50 3.80
CA GLY A 325 3.39 8.43 3.98
C GLY A 325 2.59 9.03 2.83
N GLU A 326 3.22 9.32 1.70
CA GLU A 326 2.56 9.85 0.50
C GLU A 326 1.73 8.77 -0.20
N TYR A 327 0.79 9.22 -1.04
CA TYR A 327 0.00 8.31 -1.87
C TYR A 327 0.79 7.91 -3.10
N ILE A 328 0.98 6.61 -3.27
CA ILE A 328 1.65 6.01 -4.42
C ILE A 328 0.78 4.98 -5.10
N SER A 329 0.98 4.81 -6.40
CA SER A 329 0.36 3.71 -7.14
C SER A 329 1.19 2.44 -6.97
N VAL A 330 0.55 1.38 -6.47
CA VAL A 330 1.15 0.07 -6.33
C VAL A 330 0.48 -0.93 -7.27
N VAL A 331 1.28 -1.86 -7.81
CA VAL A 331 0.80 -2.94 -8.68
C VAL A 331 1.05 -4.28 -7.99
N PRO A 332 0.10 -5.23 -8.02
CA PRO A 332 0.30 -6.56 -7.44
C PRO A 332 1.56 -7.23 -7.98
N GLY A 333 2.37 -7.79 -7.09
CA GLY A 333 3.63 -8.44 -7.46
C GLY A 333 4.80 -7.49 -7.72
N GLN A 334 4.61 -6.18 -7.61
CA GLN A 334 5.71 -5.22 -7.67
C GLN A 334 6.61 -5.40 -6.44
N SER A 335 7.90 -5.58 -6.69
CA SER A 335 8.89 -5.60 -5.62
C SER A 335 9.14 -4.19 -5.14
N VAL A 336 8.94 -3.96 -3.85
CA VAL A 336 9.27 -2.70 -3.16
C VAL A 336 10.50 -2.98 -2.33
N GLY A 337 11.68 -2.58 -2.82
CA GLY A 337 12.95 -2.84 -2.15
C GLY A 337 13.87 -1.64 -2.16
N CYS A 338 14.54 -1.42 -1.03
CA CYS A 338 15.66 -0.50 -0.93
C CYS A 338 16.84 -1.26 -0.34
N SER A 339 18.00 -1.17 -1.00
CA SER A 339 19.27 -1.61 -0.42
C SER A 339 20.13 -0.41 -0.09
N LEU A 340 20.78 -0.47 1.05
CA LEU A 340 21.66 0.56 1.56
C LEU A 340 22.91 -0.09 2.12
N ASP A 341 24.05 0.16 1.45
CA ASP A 341 25.38 -0.18 1.95
C ASP A 341 26.08 1.09 2.40
N TYR A 342 26.86 1.02 3.48
CA TYR A 342 27.59 2.17 3.97
C TYR A 342 29.11 1.95 3.92
N ALA A 343 29.85 3.02 3.76
CA ALA A 343 31.31 3.02 3.78
C ALA A 343 31.85 4.29 4.42
N PHE A 344 32.92 4.15 5.17
CA PHE A 344 33.71 5.28 5.65
C PHE A 344 34.83 5.56 4.67
N ARG A 345 34.93 6.79 4.24
CA ARG A 345 36.04 7.24 3.40
C ARG A 345 36.82 8.34 4.11
N THR A 346 38.07 8.08 4.35
CA THR A 346 39.00 9.02 4.98
C THR A 346 40.08 9.39 3.97
N PRO A 347 39.98 10.53 3.27
CA PRO A 347 41.06 10.99 2.40
C PRO A 347 42.27 11.31 3.27
N LEU A 348 43.45 10.86 2.86
CA LEU A 348 44.74 11.15 3.53
C LEU A 348 45.20 12.63 3.34
N SER A 349 44.23 13.52 3.41
CA SER A 349 44.45 14.95 3.36
C SER A 349 44.15 15.52 4.74
N PHE A 350 45.08 16.26 5.28
CA PHE A 350 44.99 16.79 6.64
C PHE A 350 44.51 18.23 6.63
N GLY A 351 43.74 18.59 7.63
CA GLY A 351 43.31 19.94 7.90
C GLY A 351 44.38 20.78 8.64
N GLN A 352 43.99 21.98 9.04
CA GLN A 352 44.93 22.95 9.66
C GLN A 352 45.27 22.60 11.12
N GLU A 353 44.46 21.76 11.78
CA GLU A 353 44.68 21.42 13.19
C GLU A 353 45.43 20.08 13.35
N PHE A 354 45.92 19.48 12.25
CA PHE A 354 46.70 18.27 12.34
C PHE A 354 47.98 18.55 13.15
N ALA A 355 48.12 17.84 14.25
CA ALA A 355 49.26 17.98 15.15
C ALA A 355 49.72 16.59 15.62
N VAL A 356 51.01 16.35 15.56
CA VAL A 356 51.67 15.18 16.13
C VAL A 356 52.75 15.71 17.05
N ASP A 357 52.50 15.58 18.35
CA ASP A 357 53.51 15.93 19.38
C ASP A 357 54.17 14.61 19.83
N LEU A 358 55.43 14.42 19.41
CA LEU A 358 56.18 13.23 19.68
C LEU A 358 57.37 13.62 20.60
N GLU A 359 57.23 13.34 21.86
CA GLU A 359 58.33 13.46 22.82
C GLU A 359 59.14 12.17 22.86
N TYR A 360 60.37 12.23 22.37
CA TYR A 360 61.30 11.11 22.43
C TYR A 360 62.48 11.45 23.32
N GLU A 361 62.71 10.65 24.35
CA GLU A 361 63.91 10.72 25.16
C GLU A 361 65.02 9.89 24.47
N PHE A 362 65.93 10.56 23.76
CA PHE A 362 67.08 9.89 23.13
C PHE A 362 68.18 9.69 24.16
N LYS A 363 68.45 8.44 24.59
CA LYS A 363 69.59 8.12 25.44
C LYS A 363 70.87 7.92 24.66
N GLU A 364 70.82 7.57 23.39
CA GLU A 364 72.00 7.50 22.50
C GLU A 364 71.54 7.92 21.08
N LEU A 365 72.20 8.90 20.48
CA LEU A 365 71.91 9.40 19.15
C LEU A 365 72.57 8.51 18.09
N ASN A 366 71.90 7.43 17.67
CA ASN A 366 72.28 6.68 16.49
C ASN A 366 71.17 6.91 15.43
N LEU A 367 71.32 8.00 14.69
CA LEU A 367 70.40 8.35 13.61
C LEU A 367 70.66 7.45 12.39
N ASP A 368 70.11 6.25 12.36
CA ASP A 368 70.03 5.49 11.13
C ASP A 368 68.68 5.88 10.41
N LEU A 369 68.82 6.96 9.57
CA LEU A 369 67.68 7.48 8.80
C LEU A 369 67.14 6.54 7.73
N LYS A 370 67.63 5.31 7.63
CA LYS A 370 67.12 4.30 6.69
C LYS A 370 65.84 3.61 7.15
N GLU A 371 65.50 3.71 8.46
CA GLU A 371 64.25 3.11 9.00
C GLU A 371 63.08 4.09 9.04
N VAL A 372 63.27 5.36 8.71
CA VAL A 372 62.15 6.32 8.58
C VAL A 372 61.68 6.27 7.12
N GLY A 373 60.90 5.26 6.80
CA GLY A 373 60.22 5.23 5.50
C GLY A 373 59.18 6.32 5.41
N PHE A 374 59.44 7.33 4.53
CA PHE A 374 58.43 8.19 4.01
C PHE A 374 57.72 7.57 2.81
#